data_d6a1b7ef59f925d5d1608ecd1b97ad35
#
_entry.id   d6a1b7ef59f925d5d1608ecd1b97ad35
#
_cell.length_a   1.000
_cell.length_b   1.000
_cell.length_c   1.000
_cell.angle_alpha   90.00
_cell.angle_beta   90.00
_cell.angle_gamma   90.00
#
_symmetry.space_group_name_H-M   'P 1'
#
loop_
_entity.id
_entity.type
_entity.pdbx_description
1 polymer ?
#
loop_
_entity_poly.entity_id
_entity_poly.type
_entity_poly.pdbx_seq_one_letter_code
_entity_poly.pdbx_strand_id
1 'polypeptide(L)' 'MARVTVEDCLEHVENRFELVMLASKRAREIAVQGAQPQVDWENDKPTVVALREIAAGLIRADYLNKD' A
#
# COMPACT_ATOMS: atom_id res chain seq x y z
N MET A 1 7.61 -16.35 -1.35
CA MET A 1 6.72 -15.19 -1.39
C MET A 1 6.95 -14.32 -0.17
N ALA A 2 7.19 -13.05 -0.40
CA ALA A 2 7.39 -12.13 0.70
C ALA A 2 6.08 -11.93 1.46
N ARG A 3 6.13 -12.05 2.76
CA ARG A 3 4.96 -11.84 3.59
C ARG A 3 5.06 -10.47 4.23
N VAL A 4 4.06 -9.64 4.01
CA VAL A 4 3.99 -8.31 4.61
C VAL A 4 3.21 -8.42 5.91
N THR A 5 3.75 -7.83 6.97
CA THR A 5 3.04 -7.75 8.23
C THR A 5 2.58 -6.32 8.45
N VAL A 6 1.53 -6.17 9.26
CA VAL A 6 1.05 -4.84 9.63
C VAL A 6 2.15 -4.05 10.32
N GLU A 7 3.00 -4.74 11.08
CA GLU A 7 4.09 -4.08 11.79
C GLU A 7 5.07 -3.41 10.83
N ASP A 8 5.38 -4.08 9.72
CA ASP A 8 6.27 -3.48 8.72
C ASP A 8 5.67 -2.21 8.15
N CYS A 9 4.37 -2.23 7.89
CA CYS A 9 3.68 -1.06 7.36
C CYS A 9 3.62 0.07 8.40
N LEU A 10 3.44 -0.27 9.67
CA LEU A 10 3.31 0.73 10.73
C LEU A 10 4.58 1.53 10.96
N GLU A 11 5.71 1.05 10.46
CA GLU A 11 6.96 1.82 10.51
C GLU A 11 6.90 3.05 9.61
N HIS A 12 5.97 3.08 8.67
CA HIS A 12 5.88 4.15 7.67
C HIS A 12 4.61 4.98 7.78
N VAL A 13 3.76 4.69 8.77
CA VAL A 13 2.52 5.43 9.00
C VAL A 13 2.41 5.71 10.48
N GLU A 14 1.54 6.67 10.84
CA GLU A 14 1.41 7.09 12.24
C GLU A 14 0.61 6.09 13.08
N ASN A 15 -0.37 5.45 12.47
CA ASN A 15 -1.24 4.53 13.20
C ASN A 15 -1.92 3.60 12.21
N ARG A 16 -2.66 2.63 12.78
CA ARG A 16 -3.33 1.62 11.96
C ARG A 16 -4.44 2.20 11.10
N PHE A 17 -5.11 3.22 11.60
CA PHE A 17 -6.18 3.86 10.84
C PHE A 17 -5.62 4.49 9.56
N GLU A 18 -4.51 5.20 9.69
CA GLU A 18 -3.85 5.80 8.53
C GLU A 18 -3.40 4.72 7.55
N LEU A 19 -2.91 3.61 8.06
CA LEU A 19 -2.51 2.48 7.22
C LEU A 19 -3.68 1.97 6.38
N VAL A 20 -4.84 1.79 7.01
CA VAL A 20 -6.02 1.29 6.30
C VAL A 20 -6.42 2.25 5.18
N MET A 21 -6.46 3.55 5.48
CA MET A 21 -6.83 4.54 4.48
C MET A 21 -5.83 4.58 3.33
N LEU A 22 -4.55 4.52 3.64
CA LEU A 22 -3.51 4.59 2.63
C LEU A 22 -3.53 3.36 1.73
N ALA A 23 -3.65 2.18 2.34
CA ALA A 23 -3.71 0.93 1.60
C ALA A 23 -4.95 0.87 0.71
N SER A 24 -6.09 1.33 1.24
CA SER A 24 -7.34 1.32 0.48
C SER A 24 -7.27 2.24 -0.74
N LYS A 25 -6.72 3.43 -0.56
CA LYS A 25 -6.60 4.37 -1.67
C LYS A 25 -5.68 3.80 -2.76
N ARG A 26 -4.54 3.27 -2.35
CA ARG A 26 -3.58 2.74 -3.32
C ARG A 26 -4.12 1.50 -4.02
N ALA A 27 -4.77 0.61 -3.27
CA ALA A 27 -5.35 -0.60 -3.85
C ALA A 27 -6.41 -0.26 -4.88
N ARG A 28 -7.21 0.75 -4.60
CA ARG A 28 -8.24 1.19 -5.53
C ARG A 28 -7.63 1.73 -6.81
N GLU A 29 -6.57 2.50 -6.71
CA GLU A 29 -5.90 3.02 -7.90
C GLU A 29 -5.33 1.90 -8.75
N ILE A 30 -4.76 0.90 -8.11
CA ILE A 30 -4.22 -0.25 -8.84
C ILE A 30 -5.33 -1.05 -9.50
N ALA A 31 -6.41 -1.32 -8.77
CA ALA A 31 -7.47 -2.20 -9.25
C ALA A 31 -8.40 -1.53 -10.25
N VAL A 32 -8.71 -0.25 -10.04
CA VAL A 32 -9.75 0.43 -10.80
C VAL A 32 -9.17 1.40 -11.83
N GLN A 33 -8.13 2.14 -11.44
CA GLN A 33 -7.58 3.18 -12.29
C GLN A 33 -6.38 2.73 -13.10
N GLY A 34 -5.96 1.46 -12.94
CA GLY A 34 -4.87 0.91 -13.71
C GLY A 34 -3.49 1.41 -13.32
N ALA A 35 -3.34 1.94 -12.09
CA ALA A 35 -2.04 2.39 -11.64
C ALA A 35 -1.05 1.23 -11.63
N GLN A 36 0.20 1.52 -12.01
CA GLN A 36 1.23 0.50 -12.08
C GLN A 36 1.86 0.33 -10.71
N PRO A 37 1.83 -0.87 -10.13
CA PRO A 37 2.50 -1.10 -8.84
C PRO A 37 4.00 -0.88 -8.95
N GLN A 38 4.61 -0.43 -7.87
CA GLN A 38 6.05 -0.23 -7.79
C GLN A 38 6.77 -1.48 -7.30
N VAL A 39 6.01 -2.55 -7.04
CA VAL A 39 6.55 -3.86 -6.67
C VAL A 39 5.91 -4.89 -7.58
N ASP A 40 6.48 -6.08 -7.63
CA ASP A 40 5.93 -7.16 -8.45
C ASP A 40 4.59 -7.61 -7.89
N TRP A 41 3.66 -7.95 -8.78
CA TRP A 41 2.36 -8.44 -8.37
C TRP A 41 2.44 -9.75 -7.58
N GLU A 42 3.26 -10.67 -8.04
CA GLU A 42 3.44 -12.00 -7.43
C GLU A 42 2.11 -12.72 -7.21
N ASN A 43 1.16 -12.48 -8.08
CA ASN A 43 -0.20 -13.06 -8.03
C ASN A 43 -0.99 -12.63 -6.81
N ASP A 44 -0.59 -11.53 -6.17
CA ASP A 44 -1.31 -11.00 -5.02
C ASP A 44 -2.45 -10.10 -5.46
N LYS A 45 -3.40 -9.90 -4.55
CA LYS A 45 -4.51 -8.98 -4.78
C LYS A 45 -4.00 -7.53 -4.63
N PRO A 46 -4.72 -6.56 -5.23
CA PRO A 46 -4.29 -5.16 -5.14
C PRO A 46 -4.06 -4.67 -3.71
N THR A 47 -4.88 -5.10 -2.74
CA THR A 47 -4.69 -4.73 -1.34
C THR A 47 -3.35 -5.20 -0.81
N VAL A 48 -2.97 -6.43 -1.13
CA VAL A 48 -1.70 -6.98 -0.67
C VAL A 48 -0.54 -6.26 -1.35
N VAL A 49 -0.68 -5.98 -2.65
CA VAL A 49 0.34 -5.24 -3.37
C VAL A 49 0.53 -3.86 -2.76
N ALA A 50 -0.57 -3.17 -2.42
CA ALA A 50 -0.51 -1.86 -1.80
C ALA A 50 0.20 -1.93 -0.44
N LEU A 51 -0.08 -2.95 0.35
CA LEU A 51 0.58 -3.12 1.65
C LEU A 51 2.08 -3.35 1.48
N ARG A 52 2.48 -4.11 0.46
CA ARG A 52 3.90 -4.31 0.21
C ARG A 52 4.59 -3.02 -0.21
N GLU A 53 3.90 -2.18 -0.98
CA GLU A 53 4.45 -0.87 -1.34
C GLU A 53 4.65 0.01 -0.10
N ILE A 54 3.69 -0.01 0.81
CA ILE A 54 3.79 0.77 2.05
C ILE A 54 4.92 0.23 2.92
N ALA A 55 5.01 -1.08 3.06
CA ALA A 55 6.05 -1.70 3.87
C ALA A 55 7.45 -1.39 3.35
N ALA A 56 7.58 -1.21 2.03
CA ALA A 56 8.86 -0.88 1.42
C ALA A 56 9.15 0.62 1.45
N GLY A 57 8.24 1.42 2.01
CA GLY A 57 8.43 2.87 2.10
C GLY A 57 8.19 3.62 0.80
N LEU A 58 7.57 2.97 -0.18
CA LEU A 58 7.33 3.58 -1.48
C LEU A 58 6.06 4.43 -1.51
N ILE A 59 5.12 4.13 -0.63
CA ILE A 59 3.87 4.89 -0.49
C ILE A 59 3.83 5.40 0.94
N ARG A 60 3.67 6.72 1.10
CA ARG A 60 3.71 7.37 2.40
C ARG A 60 2.41 8.12 2.67
N ALA A 61 2.29 8.61 3.90
CA ALA A 61 1.06 9.26 4.34
C ALA A 61 0.67 10.46 3.48
N ASP A 62 1.62 11.20 2.94
CA ASP A 62 1.31 12.33 2.08
C ASP A 62 0.59 11.91 0.80
N TYR A 63 0.62 10.64 0.46
CA TYR A 63 -0.14 10.10 -0.66
C TYR A 63 -1.64 10.31 -0.47
N LEU A 64 -2.10 10.36 0.79
CA LEU A 64 -3.52 10.58 1.08
C LEU A 64 -3.98 11.97 0.66
N ASN A 65 -3.06 12.91 0.54
CA ASN A 65 -3.39 14.28 0.17
C ASN A 65 -3.27 14.54 -1.34
N LYS A 66 -2.91 13.52 -2.09
CA LYS A 66 -2.86 13.64 -3.56
C LYS A 66 -4.23 13.37 -4.14
N ASP A 67 -4.54 14.06 -5.16
CA ASP A 67 -5.78 13.83 -5.91
C ASP A 67 -5.60 12.79 -7.00
#